data_7745018e1ac93427352d06a4074805ff
#
_entry.id   7745018e1ac93427352d06a4074805ff
#
_cell.length_a   1.000
_cell.length_b   1.000
_cell.length_c   1.000
_cell.angle_alpha   90.00
_cell.angle_beta   90.00
_cell.angle_gamma   90.00
#
_symmetry.space_group_name_H-M   'P 1'
#
loop_
_entity.id
_entity.type
_entity.pdbx_description
1 polymer ?
#
loop_
_entity_poly.entity_id
_entity_poly.type
_entity_poly.pdbx_seq_one_letter_code
_entity_poly.pdbx_strand_id
1 'polypeptide(L)'
;MIKSSPPLRASAPPRFATPRPTGPTYGPAICRILEMMGTPPMPWQEYAADVIGEIDPATGLRRHSLVVISVPRQSGKTHLIGAVCLQRIMQHRKAFADYTAQTGQYARKNWLKFTDELVDPAFPLESLFSRNKSQGAEALIVGPLRSVWTPHPPGKKAGHGDQSDLSVVDEAWVFDEVEGAAIIQGITPTHATRPGAQTIILSTRGDADSSWFHGYVDDLRSGKRQGALLDWGIGAEVDATDIAAVAACHPAVGYTQSLESLVAAYNDMGNPEEFARAYGNRETTSHRRHISEAVWEAARATIPIPQDIEPAWGVAVSADRDSAAIVAGALVDGIPTFEVIDVRPGYRWALPRLSDLIIRHGGTAVYDAVGASDVLNEGMKKAVFPVTRIRTRELSAACGNLFNRLTSPTPEVRFWPDQAFDNAAEVAVPRDLGDSWVWDRKRAHGSIAALEAATLALHGLDSYIEDQPPEIFIP
;
A
#
# COMPACT_ATOMS: atom_id res chain seq x y z
N MET A 1 28.41 14.16 -35.60
CA MET A 1 27.75 12.90 -36.02
C MET A 1 26.45 12.83 -35.27
N ILE A 2 25.33 13.12 -35.93
CA ILE A 2 23.98 12.97 -35.39
C ILE A 2 23.73 11.47 -35.33
N LYS A 3 23.67 10.91 -34.11
CA LYS A 3 23.23 9.52 -33.89
C LYS A 3 21.79 9.45 -34.42
N SER A 4 21.58 8.69 -35.48
CA SER A 4 20.22 8.36 -35.97
C SER A 4 19.49 7.67 -34.81
N SER A 5 18.42 8.29 -34.35
CA SER A 5 17.51 7.66 -33.41
C SER A 5 17.00 6.33 -33.99
N PRO A 6 16.98 5.24 -33.23
CA PRO A 6 16.39 4.00 -33.71
C PRO A 6 14.93 4.26 -34.13
N PRO A 7 14.38 3.51 -35.08
CA PRO A 7 13.01 3.68 -35.50
C PRO A 7 12.08 3.51 -34.28
N LEU A 8 11.19 4.49 -34.07
CA LEU A 8 10.19 4.46 -33.03
C LEU A 8 9.41 3.12 -33.13
N ARG A 9 9.53 2.28 -32.11
CA ARG A 9 8.69 1.08 -32.01
C ARG A 9 7.23 1.51 -31.92
N ALA A 10 6.32 0.73 -32.51
CA ALA A 10 4.91 0.92 -32.27
C ALA A 10 4.66 0.86 -30.75
N SER A 11 3.90 1.82 -30.21
CA SER A 11 3.54 1.82 -28.80
C SER A 11 2.75 0.57 -28.46
N ALA A 12 2.97 0.01 -27.27
CA ALA A 12 2.17 -1.09 -26.77
C ALA A 12 0.67 -0.73 -26.82
N PRO A 13 -0.20 -1.62 -27.36
CA PRO A 13 -1.63 -1.37 -27.35
C PRO A 13 -2.15 -1.40 -25.92
N PRO A 14 -3.19 -0.61 -25.58
CA PRO A 14 -3.87 -0.74 -24.29
C PRO A 14 -4.57 -2.10 -24.20
N ARG A 15 -4.60 -2.67 -23.01
CA ARG A 15 -5.40 -3.86 -22.69
C ARG A 15 -6.90 -3.53 -22.73
N PHE A 16 -7.24 -2.31 -22.29
CA PHE A 16 -8.55 -1.70 -22.44
C PHE A 16 -8.39 -0.17 -22.53
N ALA A 17 -9.14 0.48 -23.40
CA ALA A 17 -9.17 1.93 -23.45
C ALA A 17 -10.52 2.46 -23.92
N THR A 18 -11.00 3.53 -23.27
CA THR A 18 -12.03 4.40 -23.84
C THR A 18 -11.54 4.91 -25.18
N PRO A 19 -12.36 4.87 -26.25
CA PRO A 19 -11.94 5.26 -27.59
C PRO A 19 -11.34 6.68 -27.62
N ARG A 20 -10.28 6.86 -28.43
CA ARG A 20 -9.67 8.17 -28.64
C ARG A 20 -10.69 9.09 -29.33
N PRO A 21 -10.89 10.33 -28.86
CA PRO A 21 -11.87 11.22 -29.43
C PRO A 21 -11.51 11.59 -30.87
N THR A 22 -12.54 11.74 -31.69
CA THR A 22 -12.43 12.30 -33.05
C THR A 22 -12.83 13.78 -33.09
N GLY A 23 -13.36 14.32 -31.99
CA GLY A 23 -13.83 15.68 -31.80
C GLY A 23 -12.81 16.58 -31.08
N PRO A 24 -13.25 17.74 -30.57
CA PRO A 24 -12.37 18.67 -29.88
C PRO A 24 -11.82 18.10 -28.60
N THR A 25 -10.53 18.35 -28.36
CA THR A 25 -9.82 17.93 -27.16
C THR A 25 -8.71 18.92 -26.78
N TYR A 26 -8.37 18.98 -25.48
CA TYR A 26 -7.19 19.68 -24.99
C TYR A 26 -5.90 18.83 -25.06
N GLY A 27 -5.97 17.61 -25.58
CA GLY A 27 -4.82 16.72 -25.73
C GLY A 27 -3.59 17.37 -26.34
N PRO A 28 -3.70 18.06 -27.50
CA PRO A 28 -2.56 18.76 -28.12
C PRO A 28 -1.95 19.85 -27.22
N ALA A 29 -2.74 20.52 -26.38
CA ALA A 29 -2.21 21.51 -25.43
C ALA A 29 -1.44 20.86 -24.28
N ILE A 30 -1.93 19.72 -23.79
CA ILE A 30 -1.24 18.92 -22.77
C ILE A 30 0.10 18.40 -23.31
N CYS A 31 0.10 17.85 -24.54
CA CYS A 31 1.30 17.36 -25.21
C CYS A 31 2.35 18.47 -25.41
N ARG A 32 1.91 19.66 -25.81
CA ARG A 32 2.81 20.81 -25.95
C ARG A 32 3.47 21.23 -24.64
N ILE A 33 2.77 21.10 -23.52
CA ILE A 33 3.38 21.34 -22.19
C ILE A 33 4.48 20.33 -21.93
N LEU A 34 4.27 19.04 -22.20
CA LEU A 34 5.30 18.01 -22.07
C LEU A 34 6.52 18.31 -22.94
N GLU A 35 6.31 18.76 -24.19
CA GLU A 35 7.39 19.17 -25.09
C GLU A 35 8.19 20.35 -24.52
N MET A 36 7.50 21.38 -24.00
CA MET A 36 8.15 22.56 -23.39
C MET A 36 8.96 22.20 -22.16
N MET A 37 8.57 21.15 -21.43
CA MET A 37 9.30 20.61 -20.28
C MET A 37 10.46 19.68 -20.68
N GLY A 38 10.76 19.54 -21.98
CA GLY A 38 11.81 18.66 -22.48
C GLY A 38 11.51 17.16 -22.38
N THR A 39 10.26 16.80 -22.10
CA THR A 39 9.77 15.43 -22.01
C THR A 39 8.70 15.16 -23.07
N PRO A 40 9.06 15.05 -24.36
CA PRO A 40 8.10 14.87 -25.44
C PRO A 40 7.22 13.65 -25.16
N PRO A 41 5.89 13.73 -25.43
CA PRO A 41 4.96 12.70 -25.04
C PRO A 41 5.20 11.40 -25.79
N MET A 42 5.08 10.29 -25.07
CA MET A 42 4.99 8.96 -25.66
C MET A 42 3.60 8.74 -26.24
N PRO A 43 3.41 7.84 -27.23
CA PRO A 43 2.12 7.62 -27.87
C PRO A 43 0.96 7.29 -26.90
N TRP A 44 1.25 6.55 -25.81
CA TRP A 44 0.25 6.29 -24.78
C TRP A 44 -0.17 7.57 -24.02
N GLN A 45 0.78 8.49 -23.81
CA GLN A 45 0.52 9.77 -23.15
C GLN A 45 -0.29 10.71 -24.05
N GLU A 46 -0.03 10.70 -25.36
CA GLU A 46 -0.84 11.43 -26.34
C GLU A 46 -2.29 10.91 -26.34
N TYR A 47 -2.45 9.58 -26.37
CA TYR A 47 -3.75 8.95 -26.28
C TYR A 47 -4.49 9.36 -25.00
N ALA A 48 -3.81 9.23 -23.86
CA ALA A 48 -4.39 9.59 -22.56
C ALA A 48 -4.71 11.09 -22.48
N ALA A 49 -3.84 11.96 -22.99
CA ALA A 49 -4.08 13.40 -23.05
C ALA A 49 -5.32 13.76 -23.87
N ASP A 50 -5.54 13.08 -25.01
CA ASP A 50 -6.73 13.30 -25.84
C ASP A 50 -8.02 12.90 -25.12
N VAL A 51 -8.04 11.75 -24.46
CA VAL A 51 -9.21 11.27 -23.70
C VAL A 51 -9.47 12.14 -22.47
N ILE A 52 -8.42 12.49 -21.70
CA ILE A 52 -8.54 13.41 -20.56
C ILE A 52 -9.07 14.75 -21.02
N GLY A 53 -8.57 15.21 -22.17
CA GLY A 53 -8.88 16.51 -22.76
C GLY A 53 -10.19 16.59 -23.52
N GLU A 54 -10.88 15.48 -23.79
CA GLU A 54 -12.08 15.43 -24.62
C GLU A 54 -13.15 16.41 -24.16
N ILE A 55 -13.74 17.11 -25.14
CA ILE A 55 -14.80 18.10 -24.93
C ILE A 55 -16.09 17.57 -25.55
N ASP A 56 -17.14 17.56 -24.75
CA ASP A 56 -18.48 17.30 -25.28
C ASP A 56 -18.93 18.49 -26.13
N PRO A 57 -19.13 18.33 -27.43
CA PRO A 57 -19.50 19.42 -28.32
C PRO A 57 -20.89 20.03 -28.00
N ALA A 58 -21.77 19.30 -27.32
CA ALA A 58 -23.10 19.78 -26.95
C ALA A 58 -23.06 20.76 -25.76
N THR A 59 -22.11 20.55 -24.84
CA THR A 59 -22.02 21.34 -23.59
C THR A 59 -20.80 22.26 -23.56
N GLY A 60 -19.76 21.96 -24.35
CA GLY A 60 -18.47 22.64 -24.31
C GLY A 60 -17.65 22.28 -23.04
N LEU A 61 -18.10 21.32 -22.23
CA LEU A 61 -17.45 20.90 -21.02
C LEU A 61 -16.61 19.63 -21.23
N ARG A 62 -15.80 19.24 -20.24
CA ARG A 62 -15.11 17.95 -20.25
C ARG A 62 -16.12 16.82 -20.35
N ARG A 63 -15.89 15.89 -21.30
CA ARG A 63 -16.77 14.75 -21.53
C ARG A 63 -16.77 13.77 -20.36
N HIS A 64 -15.61 13.55 -19.76
CA HIS A 64 -15.42 12.59 -18.70
C HIS A 64 -15.17 13.29 -17.37
N SER A 65 -16.12 13.22 -16.45
CA SER A 65 -15.95 13.71 -15.07
C SER A 65 -15.02 12.81 -14.23
N LEU A 66 -14.85 11.56 -14.64
CA LEU A 66 -13.94 10.58 -14.05
C LEU A 66 -13.06 9.97 -15.14
N VAL A 67 -11.75 9.96 -14.90
CA VAL A 67 -10.77 9.23 -15.74
C VAL A 67 -9.92 8.35 -14.83
N VAL A 68 -9.84 7.06 -15.16
CA VAL A 68 -8.98 6.11 -14.46
C VAL A 68 -7.88 5.63 -15.40
N ILE A 69 -6.63 5.71 -14.93
CA ILE A 69 -5.45 5.33 -15.70
C ILE A 69 -4.68 4.25 -14.95
N SER A 70 -4.57 3.09 -15.56
CA SER A 70 -3.83 1.94 -15.05
C SER A 70 -2.68 1.63 -16.00
N VAL A 71 -1.44 1.86 -15.57
CA VAL A 71 -0.24 1.64 -16.39
C VAL A 71 0.90 1.10 -15.52
N PRO A 72 1.87 0.36 -16.11
CA PRO A 72 3.02 -0.15 -15.39
C PRO A 72 3.82 0.94 -14.67
N ARG A 73 4.67 0.54 -13.73
CA ARG A 73 5.68 1.44 -13.14
C ARG A 73 6.61 1.98 -14.22
N GLN A 74 7.21 3.15 -13.97
CA GLN A 74 8.16 3.78 -14.90
C GLN A 74 7.59 4.16 -16.28
N SER A 75 6.26 4.23 -16.42
CA SER A 75 5.59 4.62 -17.66
C SER A 75 5.52 6.13 -17.89
N GLY A 76 6.02 6.97 -16.99
CA GLY A 76 5.95 8.44 -17.14
C GLY A 76 4.61 9.06 -16.69
N LYS A 77 3.86 8.40 -15.80
CA LYS A 77 2.58 8.88 -15.23
C LYS A 77 2.67 10.30 -14.67
N THR A 78 3.66 10.53 -13.83
CA THR A 78 3.83 11.80 -13.11
C THR A 78 3.99 13.00 -14.03
N HIS A 79 4.76 12.85 -15.12
CA HIS A 79 4.93 13.93 -16.11
C HIS A 79 3.62 14.26 -16.83
N LEU A 80 2.87 13.23 -17.27
CA LEU A 80 1.57 13.43 -17.89
C LEU A 80 0.62 14.20 -16.97
N ILE A 81 0.51 13.78 -15.70
CA ILE A 81 -0.42 14.42 -14.75
C ILE A 81 0.00 15.84 -14.41
N GLY A 82 1.29 16.10 -14.28
CA GLY A 82 1.77 17.46 -14.10
C GLY A 82 1.39 18.37 -15.28
N ALA A 83 1.55 17.88 -16.51
CA ALA A 83 1.14 18.62 -17.70
C ALA A 83 -0.39 18.84 -17.77
N VAL A 84 -1.19 17.86 -17.32
CA VAL A 84 -2.66 17.99 -17.21
C VAL A 84 -3.05 19.04 -16.17
N CYS A 85 -2.42 19.01 -14.99
CA CYS A 85 -2.65 20.03 -13.94
C CYS A 85 -2.30 21.43 -14.44
N LEU A 86 -1.14 21.58 -15.09
CA LEU A 86 -0.73 22.85 -15.66
C LEU A 86 -1.69 23.34 -16.74
N GLN A 87 -2.09 22.48 -17.67
CA GLN A 87 -3.08 22.84 -18.70
C GLN A 87 -4.39 23.30 -18.07
N ARG A 88 -4.85 22.63 -16.98
CA ARG A 88 -6.10 22.98 -16.30
C ARG A 88 -6.03 24.38 -15.68
N ILE A 89 -4.98 24.71 -14.93
CA ILE A 89 -4.85 26.02 -14.29
C ILE A 89 -4.53 27.15 -15.27
N MET A 90 -4.11 26.84 -16.50
CA MET A 90 -3.93 27.80 -17.57
C MET A 90 -5.20 28.01 -18.43
N GLN A 91 -6.24 27.20 -18.25
CA GLN A 91 -7.42 27.20 -19.12
C GLN A 91 -8.31 28.43 -18.90
N HIS A 92 -8.54 28.85 -17.67
CA HIS A 92 -9.40 29.99 -17.34
C HIS A 92 -9.01 30.64 -16.01
N ARG A 93 -9.57 31.84 -15.77
CA ARG A 93 -9.32 32.56 -14.51
C ARG A 93 -9.85 31.82 -13.31
N LYS A 94 -9.08 31.82 -12.22
CA LYS A 94 -9.40 31.18 -10.95
C LYS A 94 -9.65 29.67 -11.09
N ALA A 95 -9.01 29.03 -12.05
CA ALA A 95 -9.00 27.58 -12.11
C ALA A 95 -8.20 27.03 -10.93
N PHE A 96 -8.68 25.94 -10.36
CA PHE A 96 -8.06 25.28 -9.23
C PHE A 96 -7.82 23.80 -9.53
N ALA A 97 -6.60 23.34 -9.33
CA ALA A 97 -6.24 21.94 -9.40
C ALA A 97 -5.66 21.49 -8.07
N ASP A 98 -6.06 20.32 -7.63
CA ASP A 98 -5.49 19.67 -6.45
C ASP A 98 -4.87 18.32 -6.80
N TYR A 99 -3.82 17.96 -6.05
CA TYR A 99 -3.06 16.75 -6.28
C TYR A 99 -2.79 16.03 -4.97
N THR A 100 -3.19 14.77 -4.88
CA THR A 100 -2.86 13.90 -3.76
C THR A 100 -2.18 12.61 -4.24
N ALA A 101 -1.44 11.97 -3.34
CA ALA A 101 -0.76 10.71 -3.59
C ALA A 101 -0.78 9.86 -2.31
N GLN A 102 -0.04 8.75 -2.27
CA GLN A 102 -0.01 7.81 -1.14
C GLN A 102 0.17 8.47 0.24
N THR A 103 0.91 9.56 0.33
CA THR A 103 1.07 10.38 1.55
C THR A 103 1.19 11.85 1.19
N GLY A 104 0.91 12.75 2.14
CA GLY A 104 1.10 14.18 1.93
C GLY A 104 2.56 14.56 1.63
N GLN A 105 3.53 13.87 2.22
CA GLN A 105 4.95 14.07 1.91
C GLN A 105 5.28 13.66 0.47
N TYR A 106 4.72 12.54 0.01
CA TYR A 106 4.94 12.06 -1.35
C TYR A 106 4.26 12.97 -2.39
N ALA A 107 3.03 13.41 -2.11
CA ALA A 107 2.34 14.39 -2.94
C ALA A 107 3.15 15.69 -3.06
N ARG A 108 3.63 16.23 -1.93
CA ARG A 108 4.50 17.41 -1.90
C ARG A 108 5.79 17.21 -2.69
N LYS A 109 6.48 16.08 -2.51
CA LYS A 109 7.73 15.78 -3.20
C LYS A 109 7.56 15.76 -4.72
N ASN A 110 6.53 15.09 -5.22
CA ASN A 110 6.23 15.02 -6.67
C ASN A 110 5.83 16.39 -7.21
N TRP A 111 4.99 17.12 -6.49
CA TRP A 111 4.58 18.47 -6.86
C TRP A 111 5.78 19.43 -6.92
N LEU A 112 6.70 19.37 -5.95
CA LEU A 112 7.91 20.18 -5.96
C LEU A 112 8.78 19.85 -7.18
N LYS A 113 9.04 18.56 -7.44
CA LYS A 113 9.84 18.12 -8.59
C LYS A 113 9.28 18.70 -9.90
N PHE A 114 7.97 18.62 -10.07
CA PHE A 114 7.32 19.15 -11.27
C PHE A 114 7.39 20.67 -11.34
N THR A 115 7.07 21.36 -10.25
CA THR A 115 7.02 22.82 -10.22
C THR A 115 8.40 23.47 -10.19
N ASP A 116 9.48 22.75 -9.81
CA ASP A 116 10.86 23.25 -9.96
C ASP A 116 11.19 23.52 -11.43
N GLU A 117 10.73 22.66 -12.34
CA GLU A 117 10.93 22.85 -13.81
C GLU A 117 10.16 24.06 -14.34
N LEU A 118 8.95 24.34 -13.83
CA LEU A 118 8.11 25.44 -14.30
C LEU A 118 8.58 26.84 -13.87
N VAL A 119 9.31 26.93 -12.77
CA VAL A 119 9.87 28.21 -12.28
C VAL A 119 11.37 28.31 -12.58
N ASP A 120 11.91 27.39 -13.38
CA ASP A 120 13.26 27.51 -13.91
C ASP A 120 13.30 28.60 -14.98
N PRO A 121 14.30 29.52 -14.96
CA PRO A 121 14.44 30.54 -15.99
C PRO A 121 14.54 30.04 -17.43
N ALA A 122 14.88 28.75 -17.63
CA ALA A 122 14.90 28.12 -18.94
C ALA A 122 13.50 27.74 -19.45
N PHE A 123 12.49 27.69 -18.57
CA PHE A 123 11.13 27.35 -19.00
C PHE A 123 10.48 28.55 -19.75
N PRO A 124 9.92 28.34 -20.94
CA PRO A 124 9.46 29.46 -21.81
C PRO A 124 8.38 30.35 -21.21
N LEU A 125 7.63 29.86 -20.22
CA LEU A 125 6.51 30.56 -19.59
C LEU A 125 6.78 30.88 -18.10
N GLU A 126 8.03 30.75 -17.64
CA GLU A 126 8.42 30.93 -16.23
C GLU A 126 7.82 32.19 -15.60
N SER A 127 7.87 33.32 -16.29
CA SER A 127 7.37 34.62 -15.81
C SER A 127 5.87 34.67 -15.48
N LEU A 128 5.09 33.65 -15.92
CA LEU A 128 3.67 33.55 -15.58
C LEU A 128 3.45 32.92 -14.20
N PHE A 129 4.45 32.25 -13.64
CA PHE A 129 4.31 31.44 -12.43
C PHE A 129 4.94 32.10 -11.22
N SER A 130 4.27 31.97 -10.10
CA SER A 130 4.85 32.15 -8.78
C SER A 130 4.58 30.94 -7.91
N ARG A 131 5.52 30.59 -7.02
CA ARG A 131 5.42 29.39 -6.22
C ARG A 131 5.67 29.66 -4.75
N ASN A 132 4.75 29.18 -3.89
CA ASN A 132 4.95 29.09 -2.45
C ASN A 132 5.34 27.66 -2.08
N LYS A 133 6.47 27.48 -1.36
CA LYS A 133 6.97 26.19 -0.88
C LYS A 133 6.73 25.95 0.62
N SER A 134 6.11 26.91 1.31
CA SER A 134 5.88 26.79 2.76
C SER A 134 4.98 25.62 3.07
N GLN A 135 5.40 24.78 4.03
CA GLN A 135 4.66 23.57 4.39
C GLN A 135 3.22 23.91 4.85
N GLY A 136 2.24 23.23 4.24
CA GLY A 136 0.81 23.47 4.48
C GLY A 136 0.22 24.69 3.74
N ALA A 137 1.04 25.39 2.93
CA ALA A 137 0.61 26.49 2.08
C ALA A 137 1.25 26.42 0.68
N GLU A 138 1.60 25.21 0.25
CA GLU A 138 2.17 24.97 -1.07
C GLU A 138 1.19 25.36 -2.18
N ALA A 139 1.65 26.20 -3.09
CA ALA A 139 0.84 26.64 -4.22
C ALA A 139 1.73 27.06 -5.40
N LEU A 140 1.39 26.58 -6.60
CA LEU A 140 1.81 27.13 -7.87
C LEU A 140 0.70 28.05 -8.37
N ILE A 141 1.01 29.29 -8.64
CA ILE A 141 0.04 30.32 -9.01
C ILE A 141 0.34 30.80 -10.43
N VAL A 142 -0.66 30.79 -11.30
CA VAL A 142 -0.61 31.49 -12.60
C VAL A 142 -1.06 32.93 -12.35
N GLY A 143 -0.12 33.87 -12.25
CA GLY A 143 -0.37 35.25 -11.83
C GLY A 143 -1.48 35.96 -12.60
N PRO A 144 -1.44 36.05 -13.95
CA PRO A 144 -2.46 36.72 -14.74
C PRO A 144 -3.87 36.14 -14.63
N LEU A 145 -3.96 34.83 -14.39
CA LEU A 145 -5.23 34.13 -14.26
C LEU A 145 -5.70 33.98 -12.80
N ARG A 146 -4.84 34.17 -11.82
CA ARG A 146 -5.10 33.90 -10.41
C ARG A 146 -5.56 32.46 -10.20
N SER A 147 -5.03 31.53 -11.00
CA SER A 147 -5.32 30.11 -10.93
C SER A 147 -4.26 29.41 -10.09
N VAL A 148 -4.61 28.31 -9.45
CA VAL A 148 -3.76 27.69 -8.43
C VAL A 148 -3.71 26.18 -8.60
N TRP A 149 -2.53 25.61 -8.35
CA TRP A 149 -2.34 24.16 -8.20
C TRP A 149 -1.63 23.87 -6.88
N THR A 150 -2.25 23.00 -6.04
CA THR A 150 -1.76 22.65 -4.70
C THR A 150 -1.63 21.15 -4.52
N PRO A 151 -0.61 20.67 -3.79
CA PRO A 151 -0.61 19.31 -3.25
C PRO A 151 -1.35 19.27 -1.91
N HIS A 152 -1.94 18.12 -1.56
CA HIS A 152 -2.52 17.90 -0.23
C HIS A 152 -2.39 16.44 0.22
N PRO A 153 -2.43 16.15 1.53
CA PRO A 153 -2.47 14.77 2.02
C PRO A 153 -3.79 14.08 1.64
N PRO A 154 -3.78 12.75 1.45
CA PRO A 154 -5.02 12.00 1.21
C PRO A 154 -5.94 12.02 2.45
N GLY A 155 -7.24 11.91 2.25
CA GLY A 155 -8.24 11.74 3.31
C GLY A 155 -9.41 12.73 3.25
N LYS A 156 -10.37 12.58 4.18
CA LYS A 156 -11.63 13.35 4.21
C LYS A 156 -11.46 14.87 4.32
N LYS A 157 -10.37 15.34 4.91
CA LYS A 157 -10.09 16.78 5.08
C LYS A 157 -9.38 17.40 3.88
N ALA A 158 -8.99 16.58 2.92
CA ALA A 158 -8.36 17.01 1.69
C ALA A 158 -9.38 17.76 0.82
N GLY A 159 -9.06 18.98 0.40
CA GLY A 159 -9.93 19.79 -0.46
C GLY A 159 -11.10 20.50 0.23
N HIS A 160 -11.26 20.39 1.56
CA HIS A 160 -12.30 21.13 2.25
C HIS A 160 -12.08 22.64 2.20
N GLY A 161 -12.94 23.35 1.48
CA GLY A 161 -13.01 24.81 1.42
C GLY A 161 -12.80 25.42 0.03
N ASP A 162 -12.04 24.78 -0.83
CA ASP A 162 -11.79 25.23 -2.20
C ASP A 162 -12.58 24.41 -3.22
N GLN A 163 -13.12 25.11 -4.23
CA GLN A 163 -13.84 24.47 -5.34
C GLN A 163 -12.83 24.08 -6.40
N SER A 164 -12.73 22.79 -6.73
CA SER A 164 -11.74 22.26 -7.66
C SER A 164 -12.31 22.04 -9.06
N ASP A 165 -11.51 22.39 -10.07
CA ASP A 165 -11.76 22.06 -11.48
C ASP A 165 -11.11 20.72 -11.84
N LEU A 166 -10.08 20.32 -11.11
CA LEU A 166 -9.36 19.06 -11.31
C LEU A 166 -8.83 18.52 -10.00
N SER A 167 -9.23 17.31 -9.64
CA SER A 167 -8.65 16.58 -8.51
C SER A 167 -7.92 15.34 -9.02
N VAL A 168 -6.67 15.17 -8.60
CA VAL A 168 -5.82 14.05 -9.01
C VAL A 168 -5.48 13.18 -7.80
N VAL A 169 -5.69 11.87 -7.94
CA VAL A 169 -5.28 10.85 -6.97
C VAL A 169 -4.24 9.94 -7.63
N ASP A 170 -2.98 10.14 -7.26
CA ASP A 170 -1.83 9.39 -7.78
C ASP A 170 -1.45 8.23 -6.85
N GLU A 171 -0.86 7.17 -7.43
CA GLU A 171 -0.48 5.95 -6.72
C GLU A 171 -1.66 5.33 -5.92
N ALA A 172 -2.83 5.29 -6.54
CA ALA A 172 -4.09 4.87 -5.92
C ALA A 172 -4.11 3.41 -5.41
N TRP A 173 -3.15 2.58 -5.84
CA TRP A 173 -3.01 1.18 -5.42
C TRP A 173 -2.75 1.01 -3.91
N VAL A 174 -2.29 2.05 -3.21
CA VAL A 174 -1.98 1.98 -1.78
C VAL A 174 -3.20 2.11 -0.88
N PHE A 175 -4.33 2.59 -1.42
CA PHE A 175 -5.53 2.86 -0.65
C PHE A 175 -6.46 1.65 -0.62
N ASP A 176 -6.88 1.27 0.58
CA ASP A 176 -7.98 0.34 0.77
C ASP A 176 -9.33 0.98 0.45
N GLU A 177 -10.42 0.20 0.53
CA GLU A 177 -11.78 0.65 0.23
C GLU A 177 -12.23 1.82 1.13
N VAL A 178 -11.84 1.83 2.40
CA VAL A 178 -12.23 2.85 3.38
C VAL A 178 -11.47 4.15 3.13
N GLU A 179 -10.17 4.06 2.91
CA GLU A 179 -9.29 5.20 2.63
C GLU A 179 -9.66 5.86 1.30
N GLY A 180 -9.85 5.05 0.25
CA GLY A 180 -10.24 5.53 -1.06
C GLY A 180 -11.62 6.18 -1.09
N ALA A 181 -12.60 5.58 -0.40
CA ALA A 181 -13.92 6.18 -0.22
C ALA A 181 -13.84 7.52 0.52
N ALA A 182 -12.97 7.63 1.53
CA ALA A 182 -12.76 8.89 2.26
C ALA A 182 -12.18 10.00 1.37
N ILE A 183 -11.26 9.66 0.46
CA ILE A 183 -10.69 10.61 -0.51
C ILE A 183 -11.80 11.14 -1.44
N ILE A 184 -12.61 10.25 -2.02
CA ILE A 184 -13.71 10.66 -2.92
C ILE A 184 -14.77 11.47 -2.18
N GLN A 185 -15.09 11.14 -0.93
CA GLN A 185 -15.99 11.95 -0.09
C GLN A 185 -15.45 13.38 0.13
N GLY A 186 -14.14 13.57 0.17
CA GLY A 186 -13.51 14.89 0.22
C GLY A 186 -13.60 15.64 -1.11
N ILE A 187 -13.35 14.96 -2.23
CA ILE A 187 -13.33 15.55 -3.59
C ILE A 187 -14.74 15.92 -4.10
N THR A 188 -15.72 15.04 -3.95
CA THR A 188 -17.05 15.20 -4.58
C THR A 188 -17.72 16.55 -4.29
N PRO A 189 -17.73 17.07 -3.05
CA PRO A 189 -18.33 18.39 -2.79
C PRO A 189 -17.61 19.55 -3.46
N THR A 190 -16.28 19.44 -3.68
CA THR A 190 -15.48 20.52 -4.30
C THR A 190 -15.82 20.72 -5.78
N HIS A 191 -16.31 19.67 -6.44
CA HIS A 191 -16.73 19.69 -7.85
C HIS A 191 -18.16 20.18 -8.07
N ALA A 192 -19.01 20.19 -7.04
CA ALA A 192 -20.46 20.40 -7.16
C ALA A 192 -20.86 21.72 -7.85
N THR A 193 -20.02 22.75 -7.76
CA THR A 193 -20.28 24.08 -8.34
C THR A 193 -19.32 24.42 -9.49
N ARG A 194 -18.55 23.45 -9.96
CA ARG A 194 -17.56 23.61 -11.04
C ARG A 194 -17.98 22.81 -12.28
N PRO A 195 -18.65 23.44 -13.27
CA PRO A 195 -19.02 22.76 -14.52
C PRO A 195 -17.79 22.22 -15.25
N GLY A 196 -17.81 20.93 -15.61
CA GLY A 196 -16.68 20.28 -16.28
C GLY A 196 -15.51 19.92 -15.35
N ALA A 197 -15.73 19.93 -14.02
CA ALA A 197 -14.76 19.41 -13.06
C ALA A 197 -14.48 17.93 -13.31
N GLN A 198 -13.24 17.51 -13.03
CA GLN A 198 -12.76 16.18 -13.37
C GLN A 198 -11.94 15.58 -12.24
N THR A 199 -12.20 14.32 -11.91
CA THR A 199 -11.35 13.50 -11.05
C THR A 199 -10.52 12.57 -11.93
N ILE A 200 -9.20 12.53 -11.69
CA ILE A 200 -8.29 11.57 -12.33
C ILE A 200 -7.70 10.68 -11.24
N ILE A 201 -7.93 9.38 -11.37
CA ILE A 201 -7.34 8.36 -10.51
C ILE A 201 -6.33 7.58 -11.34
N LEU A 202 -5.07 7.54 -10.89
CA LEU A 202 -4.05 6.85 -11.66
C LEU A 202 -3.14 6.01 -10.77
N SER A 203 -2.74 4.86 -11.31
CA SER A 203 -1.88 3.93 -10.59
C SER A 203 -1.26 2.88 -11.50
N THR A 204 -0.32 2.13 -10.95
CA THR A 204 -0.03 0.75 -11.35
C THR A 204 -1.01 -0.15 -10.59
N ARG A 205 -1.34 -1.35 -11.11
CA ARG A 205 -2.09 -2.37 -10.37
C ARG A 205 -1.34 -2.72 -9.09
N GLY A 206 -2.08 -2.90 -8.03
CA GLY A 206 -1.55 -3.34 -6.75
C GLY A 206 -1.71 -4.84 -6.52
N ASP A 207 -1.67 -5.22 -5.26
CA ASP A 207 -1.98 -6.54 -4.76
C ASP A 207 -3.47 -6.66 -4.36
N ALA A 208 -3.82 -7.72 -3.65
CA ALA A 208 -5.19 -7.96 -3.19
C ALA A 208 -5.75 -6.85 -2.29
N ASP A 209 -4.88 -6.08 -1.62
CA ASP A 209 -5.28 -4.98 -0.73
C ASP A 209 -5.69 -3.72 -1.49
N SER A 210 -5.31 -3.63 -2.77
CA SER A 210 -5.61 -2.51 -3.66
C SER A 210 -7.07 -2.53 -4.18
N SER A 211 -8.00 -3.08 -3.41
CA SER A 211 -9.39 -3.37 -3.78
C SER A 211 -10.12 -2.14 -4.31
N TRP A 212 -9.89 -0.97 -3.72
CA TRP A 212 -10.50 0.28 -4.14
C TRP A 212 -10.14 0.65 -5.59
N PHE A 213 -8.85 0.65 -5.94
CA PHE A 213 -8.41 0.98 -7.29
C PHE A 213 -8.84 -0.09 -8.30
N HIS A 214 -8.74 -1.38 -7.93
CA HIS A 214 -9.19 -2.48 -8.77
C HIS A 214 -10.69 -2.40 -9.05
N GLY A 215 -11.50 -2.08 -8.04
CA GLY A 215 -12.95 -1.87 -8.18
C GLY A 215 -13.29 -0.76 -9.18
N TYR A 216 -12.57 0.36 -9.18
CA TYR A 216 -12.76 1.43 -10.18
C TYR A 216 -12.46 0.96 -11.60
N VAL A 217 -11.37 0.21 -11.79
CA VAL A 217 -11.02 -0.31 -13.12
C VAL A 217 -12.06 -1.31 -13.61
N ASP A 218 -12.50 -2.22 -12.74
CA ASP A 218 -13.47 -3.27 -13.12
C ASP A 218 -14.87 -2.72 -13.36
N ASP A 219 -15.32 -1.76 -12.54
CA ASP A 219 -16.60 -1.08 -12.73
C ASP A 219 -16.64 -0.30 -14.04
N LEU A 220 -15.55 0.40 -14.41
CA LEU A 220 -15.48 1.10 -15.68
C LEU A 220 -15.38 0.14 -16.87
N ARG A 221 -14.60 -0.93 -16.74
CA ARG A 221 -14.47 -1.97 -17.78
C ARG A 221 -15.80 -2.68 -18.06
N SER A 222 -16.56 -2.97 -17.01
CA SER A 222 -17.86 -3.61 -17.10
C SER A 222 -19.03 -2.67 -17.45
N GLY A 223 -18.78 -1.36 -17.47
CA GLY A 223 -19.83 -0.35 -17.73
C GLY A 223 -20.75 -0.07 -16.52
N LYS A 224 -20.46 -0.60 -15.35
CA LYS A 224 -21.21 -0.30 -14.10
C LYS A 224 -21.01 1.13 -13.63
N ARG A 225 -19.87 1.73 -13.95
CA ARG A 225 -19.52 3.11 -13.62
C ARG A 225 -19.34 3.93 -14.90
N GLN A 226 -19.79 5.19 -14.88
CA GLN A 226 -19.54 6.11 -15.98
C GLN A 226 -18.18 6.81 -15.81
N GLY A 227 -17.44 6.95 -16.91
CA GLY A 227 -16.12 7.56 -16.95
C GLY A 227 -15.27 7.00 -18.07
N ALA A 228 -14.02 7.43 -18.13
CA ALA A 228 -13.03 6.88 -19.05
C ALA A 228 -12.06 5.94 -18.32
N LEU A 229 -11.71 4.84 -18.96
CA LEU A 229 -10.69 3.91 -18.52
C LEU A 229 -9.59 3.79 -19.57
N LEU A 230 -8.34 3.89 -19.11
CA LEU A 230 -7.13 3.73 -19.89
C LEU A 230 -6.23 2.71 -19.16
N ASP A 231 -6.13 1.49 -19.70
CA ASP A 231 -5.50 0.36 -19.02
C ASP A 231 -4.48 -0.33 -19.93
N TRP A 232 -3.18 -0.21 -19.58
CA TRP A 232 -2.06 -0.91 -20.23
C TRP A 232 -1.47 -1.95 -19.30
N GLY A 233 -1.14 -3.11 -19.84
CA GLY A 233 -0.49 -4.17 -19.09
C GLY A 233 -0.66 -5.52 -19.77
N ILE A 234 -0.04 -6.55 -19.19
CA ILE A 234 -0.16 -7.93 -19.66
C ILE A 234 -1.54 -8.51 -19.33
N GLY A 235 -2.03 -9.41 -20.19
CA GLY A 235 -3.17 -10.24 -19.89
C GLY A 235 -2.86 -11.33 -18.86
N ALA A 236 -3.91 -12.00 -18.38
CA ALA A 236 -3.75 -13.11 -17.44
C ALA A 236 -2.98 -14.30 -18.05
N GLU A 237 -3.09 -14.47 -19.37
CA GLU A 237 -2.45 -15.55 -20.14
C GLU A 237 -0.95 -15.36 -20.37
N VAL A 238 -0.41 -14.15 -20.15
CA VAL A 238 1.01 -13.86 -20.39
C VAL A 238 1.86 -14.39 -19.24
N ASP A 239 2.85 -15.21 -19.58
CA ASP A 239 3.85 -15.68 -18.61
C ASP A 239 4.73 -14.49 -18.16
N ALA A 240 4.75 -14.20 -16.86
CA ALA A 240 5.54 -13.13 -16.28
C ALA A 240 7.06 -13.36 -16.39
N THR A 241 7.49 -14.59 -16.62
CA THR A 241 8.91 -14.93 -16.85
C THR A 241 9.36 -14.67 -18.29
N ASP A 242 8.42 -14.50 -19.21
CA ASP A 242 8.70 -14.02 -20.57
C ASP A 242 8.78 -12.48 -20.57
N ILE A 243 9.98 -11.99 -20.24
CA ILE A 243 10.25 -10.55 -20.14
C ILE A 243 9.99 -9.83 -21.48
N ALA A 244 10.19 -10.52 -22.61
CA ALA A 244 9.94 -9.94 -23.92
C ALA A 244 8.44 -9.72 -24.17
N ALA A 245 7.59 -10.65 -23.74
CA ALA A 245 6.15 -10.51 -23.78
C ALA A 245 5.68 -9.38 -22.83
N VAL A 246 6.23 -9.29 -21.63
CA VAL A 246 5.96 -8.17 -20.70
C VAL A 246 6.37 -6.83 -21.33
N ALA A 247 7.56 -6.75 -21.93
CA ALA A 247 8.05 -5.55 -22.60
C ALA A 247 7.18 -5.12 -23.78
N ALA A 248 6.57 -6.06 -24.50
CA ALA A 248 5.67 -5.78 -25.62
C ALA A 248 4.35 -5.09 -25.16
N CYS A 249 3.95 -5.30 -23.92
CA CYS A 249 2.75 -4.68 -23.30
C CYS A 249 3.07 -3.41 -22.50
N HIS A 250 4.34 -3.09 -22.28
CA HIS A 250 4.75 -1.93 -21.49
C HIS A 250 4.87 -0.67 -22.38
N PRO A 251 4.04 0.39 -22.17
CA PRO A 251 3.91 1.49 -23.12
C PRO A 251 5.12 2.43 -23.17
N ALA A 252 6.06 2.34 -22.24
CA ALA A 252 7.27 3.15 -22.24
C ALA A 252 8.51 2.42 -22.81
N VAL A 253 8.39 1.13 -23.13
CA VAL A 253 9.50 0.38 -23.73
C VAL A 253 9.76 0.85 -25.16
N GLY A 254 11.03 1.17 -25.46
CA GLY A 254 11.45 1.79 -26.70
C GLY A 254 11.44 3.32 -26.68
N TYR A 255 11.00 3.93 -25.58
CA TYR A 255 11.00 5.39 -25.32
C TYR A 255 11.89 5.72 -24.13
N THR A 256 11.40 5.52 -22.91
CA THR A 256 12.12 5.80 -21.66
C THR A 256 12.61 4.53 -20.94
N GLN A 257 12.11 3.37 -21.36
CA GLN A 257 12.51 2.06 -20.87
C GLN A 257 13.13 1.22 -21.99
N SER A 258 14.05 0.34 -21.66
CA SER A 258 14.62 -0.63 -22.59
C SER A 258 14.33 -2.06 -22.12
N LEU A 259 14.46 -3.03 -23.02
CA LEU A 259 14.33 -4.44 -22.66
C LEU A 259 15.39 -4.85 -21.62
N GLU A 260 16.62 -4.32 -21.77
CA GLU A 260 17.72 -4.59 -20.85
C GLU A 260 17.38 -4.06 -19.43
N SER A 261 16.74 -2.90 -19.33
CA SER A 261 16.31 -2.36 -18.01
C SER A 261 15.22 -3.22 -17.35
N LEU A 262 14.33 -3.83 -18.13
CA LEU A 262 13.34 -4.77 -17.61
C LEU A 262 13.99 -6.09 -17.16
N VAL A 263 14.95 -6.61 -17.93
CA VAL A 263 15.71 -7.80 -17.54
C VAL A 263 16.48 -7.58 -16.23
N ALA A 264 17.13 -6.43 -16.08
CA ALA A 264 17.80 -6.07 -14.82
C ALA A 264 16.79 -6.02 -13.66
N ALA A 265 15.68 -5.33 -13.85
CA ALA A 265 14.63 -5.24 -12.83
C ALA A 265 14.04 -6.61 -12.43
N TYR A 266 13.86 -7.52 -13.39
CA TYR A 266 13.39 -8.88 -13.12
C TYR A 266 14.38 -9.66 -12.24
N ASN A 267 15.68 -9.58 -12.58
CA ASN A 267 16.73 -10.25 -11.83
C ASN A 267 16.88 -9.69 -10.41
N ASP A 268 16.80 -8.35 -10.27
CA ASP A 268 16.92 -7.66 -8.97
C ASP A 268 15.72 -7.96 -8.06
N MET A 269 14.53 -8.07 -8.62
CA MET A 269 13.31 -8.35 -7.84
C MET A 269 13.24 -9.81 -7.38
N GLY A 270 13.78 -10.76 -8.16
CA GLY A 270 13.80 -12.20 -7.83
C GLY A 270 12.41 -12.85 -7.64
N ASN A 271 11.33 -12.13 -7.95
CA ASN A 271 9.95 -12.59 -7.80
C ASN A 271 9.14 -12.27 -9.07
N PRO A 272 8.77 -13.29 -9.87
CA PRO A 272 8.02 -13.10 -11.12
C PRO A 272 6.65 -12.43 -10.94
N GLU A 273 5.94 -12.70 -9.84
CA GLU A 273 4.63 -12.09 -9.58
C GLU A 273 4.76 -10.60 -9.30
N GLU A 274 5.73 -10.22 -8.47
CA GLU A 274 6.01 -8.81 -8.18
C GLU A 274 6.48 -8.06 -9.44
N PHE A 275 7.26 -8.71 -10.28
CA PHE A 275 7.64 -8.17 -11.59
C PHE A 275 6.42 -8.01 -12.51
N ALA A 276 5.54 -9.00 -12.58
CA ALA A 276 4.28 -8.91 -13.32
C ALA A 276 3.40 -7.76 -12.83
N ARG A 277 3.35 -7.54 -11.51
CA ARG A 277 2.63 -6.42 -10.92
C ARG A 277 3.26 -5.07 -11.28
N ALA A 278 4.56 -4.94 -11.09
CA ALA A 278 5.26 -3.66 -11.27
C ALA A 278 5.40 -3.26 -12.75
N TYR A 279 5.84 -4.18 -13.58
CA TYR A 279 6.18 -3.92 -14.99
C TYR A 279 5.17 -4.50 -15.98
N GLY A 280 4.42 -5.52 -15.59
CA GLY A 280 3.31 -6.05 -16.37
C GLY A 280 1.98 -5.40 -16.06
N ASN A 281 1.87 -4.59 -15.01
CA ASN A 281 0.61 -3.98 -14.55
C ASN A 281 -0.51 -5.01 -14.38
N ARG A 282 -0.17 -6.17 -13.86
CA ARG A 282 -1.11 -7.25 -13.52
C ARG A 282 -1.32 -7.24 -12.00
N GLU A 283 -2.56 -7.30 -11.57
CA GLU A 283 -2.85 -7.48 -10.14
C GLU A 283 -2.32 -8.82 -9.66
N THR A 284 -1.80 -8.86 -8.45
CA THR A 284 -1.46 -10.11 -7.79
C THR A 284 -2.56 -10.45 -6.79
N THR A 285 -2.98 -11.70 -6.78
CA THR A 285 -3.97 -12.23 -5.84
C THR A 285 -3.36 -12.56 -4.48
N SER A 286 -2.04 -12.66 -4.43
CA SER A 286 -1.32 -12.88 -3.19
C SER A 286 -1.25 -11.56 -2.41
N HIS A 287 -1.78 -11.56 -1.18
CA HIS A 287 -1.42 -10.56 -0.19
C HIS A 287 0.11 -10.58 -0.06
N ARG A 288 0.74 -9.42 0.00
CA ARG A 288 2.19 -9.35 0.22
C ARG A 288 2.49 -9.92 1.60
N ARG A 289 2.81 -11.20 1.65
CA ARG A 289 3.20 -11.86 2.90
C ARG A 289 4.37 -11.11 3.52
N HIS A 290 4.16 -10.53 4.69
CA HIS A 290 5.26 -9.91 5.45
C HIS A 290 6.24 -10.98 5.93
N ILE A 291 5.73 -12.17 6.28
CA ILE A 291 6.48 -13.38 6.57
C ILE A 291 6.43 -14.25 5.31
N SER A 292 7.56 -14.36 4.58
CA SER A 292 7.59 -15.19 3.38
C SER A 292 7.36 -16.67 3.71
N GLU A 293 6.78 -17.41 2.78
CA GLU A 293 6.50 -18.84 2.96
C GLU A 293 7.78 -19.63 3.27
N ALA A 294 8.89 -19.32 2.59
CA ALA A 294 10.16 -19.98 2.84
C ALA A 294 10.68 -19.75 4.25
N VAL A 295 10.55 -18.54 4.80
CA VAL A 295 10.92 -18.21 6.18
C VAL A 295 10.02 -18.96 7.17
N TRP A 296 8.70 -18.98 6.89
CA TRP A 296 7.74 -19.68 7.74
C TRP A 296 7.98 -21.19 7.79
N GLU A 297 8.17 -21.82 6.63
CA GLU A 297 8.47 -23.24 6.56
C GLU A 297 9.80 -23.62 7.22
N ALA A 298 10.82 -22.78 7.13
CA ALA A 298 12.10 -23.00 7.82
C ALA A 298 11.98 -22.97 9.36
N ALA A 299 10.95 -22.31 9.89
CA ALA A 299 10.68 -22.23 11.33
C ALA A 299 9.73 -23.33 11.84
N ARG A 300 9.44 -24.38 11.06
CA ARG A 300 8.61 -25.50 11.49
C ARG A 300 9.30 -26.31 12.60
N ALA A 301 8.57 -26.54 13.69
CA ALA A 301 9.00 -27.46 14.73
C ALA A 301 8.82 -28.91 14.27
N THR A 302 9.78 -29.74 14.58
CA THR A 302 9.73 -31.20 14.33
C THR A 302 9.44 -31.99 15.60
N ILE A 303 9.52 -31.34 16.75
CA ILE A 303 9.28 -31.94 18.09
C ILE A 303 8.28 -31.03 18.81
N PRO A 304 7.20 -31.60 19.40
CA PRO A 304 6.25 -30.83 20.21
C PRO A 304 6.87 -30.39 21.52
N ILE A 305 6.22 -29.47 22.23
CA ILE A 305 6.63 -29.08 23.58
C ILE A 305 6.44 -30.27 24.53
N PRO A 306 7.51 -30.74 25.22
CA PRO A 306 7.40 -31.79 26.22
C PRO A 306 6.45 -31.40 27.37
N GLN A 307 5.66 -32.36 27.85
CA GLN A 307 4.62 -32.10 28.87
C GLN A 307 5.16 -31.73 30.25
N ASP A 308 6.41 -32.01 30.53
CA ASP A 308 7.13 -31.73 31.76
C ASP A 308 7.79 -30.34 31.79
N ILE A 309 7.74 -29.61 30.69
CA ILE A 309 8.25 -28.25 30.63
C ILE A 309 7.13 -27.25 30.96
N GLU A 310 7.41 -26.38 31.92
CA GLU A 310 6.49 -25.28 32.30
C GLU A 310 6.47 -24.19 31.22
N PRO A 311 5.31 -23.91 30.55
CA PRO A 311 5.27 -23.00 29.44
C PRO A 311 4.93 -21.56 29.86
N ALA A 312 5.27 -20.60 29.00
CA ALA A 312 4.62 -19.29 28.98
C ALA A 312 3.35 -19.36 28.13
N TRP A 313 2.24 -18.86 28.66
CA TRP A 313 0.95 -18.88 27.99
C TRP A 313 0.63 -17.52 27.35
N GLY A 314 0.75 -17.40 26.05
CA GLY A 314 0.30 -16.21 25.34
C GLY A 314 -1.20 -16.26 25.07
N VAL A 315 -1.90 -15.14 25.31
CA VAL A 315 -3.33 -15.05 25.06
C VAL A 315 -3.65 -13.78 24.28
N ALA A 316 -4.28 -13.93 23.12
CA ALA A 316 -4.68 -12.82 22.28
C ALA A 316 -6.14 -12.94 21.82
N VAL A 317 -6.76 -11.79 21.57
CA VAL A 317 -8.14 -11.65 21.07
C VAL A 317 -8.10 -10.95 19.74
N SER A 318 -8.84 -11.44 18.73
CA SER A 318 -8.97 -10.84 17.41
C SER A 318 -9.48 -9.40 17.46
N ALA A 319 -9.23 -8.61 16.41
CA ALA A 319 -9.62 -7.20 16.33
C ALA A 319 -11.11 -6.97 16.64
N ASP A 320 -11.96 -7.80 16.05
CA ASP A 320 -13.43 -7.69 16.17
C ASP A 320 -13.98 -8.47 17.38
N ARG A 321 -13.10 -9.06 18.20
CA ARG A 321 -13.44 -9.85 19.39
C ARG A 321 -14.32 -11.07 19.10
N ASP A 322 -14.28 -11.55 17.87
CA ASP A 322 -15.01 -12.70 17.36
C ASP A 322 -14.30 -14.03 17.60
N SER A 323 -12.99 -13.99 17.91
CA SER A 323 -12.16 -15.14 18.23
C SER A 323 -11.06 -14.80 19.24
N ALA A 324 -10.51 -15.83 19.88
CA ALA A 324 -9.34 -15.72 20.74
C ALA A 324 -8.44 -16.95 20.56
N ALA A 325 -7.15 -16.77 20.85
CA ALA A 325 -6.13 -17.82 20.79
C ALA A 325 -5.38 -17.94 22.13
N ILE A 326 -5.07 -19.16 22.51
CA ILE A 326 -4.12 -19.50 23.58
C ILE A 326 -2.98 -20.29 22.94
N VAL A 327 -1.76 -19.84 23.13
CA VAL A 327 -0.53 -20.45 22.64
C VAL A 327 0.39 -20.77 23.83
N ALA A 328 0.93 -21.98 23.85
CA ALA A 328 2.02 -22.35 24.73
C ALA A 328 3.36 -22.03 24.08
N GLY A 329 4.27 -21.44 24.81
CA GLY A 329 5.67 -21.25 24.41
C GLY A 329 6.61 -21.87 25.45
N ALA A 330 7.61 -22.65 25.01
CA ALA A 330 8.61 -23.23 25.87
C ALA A 330 9.96 -23.36 25.17
N LEU A 331 11.04 -23.51 25.93
CA LEU A 331 12.36 -23.81 25.39
C LEU A 331 12.49 -25.31 25.12
N VAL A 332 12.55 -25.70 23.87
CA VAL A 332 12.83 -27.07 23.44
C VAL A 332 14.22 -27.06 22.80
N ASP A 333 15.14 -27.80 23.39
CA ASP A 333 16.57 -27.80 23.00
C ASP A 333 17.18 -26.39 22.94
N GLY A 334 16.76 -25.51 23.88
CA GLY A 334 17.22 -24.12 23.94
C GLY A 334 16.60 -23.15 22.90
N ILE A 335 15.68 -23.63 22.08
CA ILE A 335 14.98 -22.81 21.05
C ILE A 335 13.53 -22.59 21.48
N PRO A 336 13.05 -21.33 21.56
CA PRO A 336 11.64 -21.02 21.78
C PRO A 336 10.76 -21.72 20.75
N THR A 337 9.88 -22.60 21.23
CA THR A 337 8.94 -23.38 20.42
C THR A 337 7.53 -23.08 20.86
N PHE A 338 6.63 -22.89 19.88
CA PHE A 338 5.25 -22.49 20.12
C PHE A 338 4.26 -23.52 19.62
N GLU A 339 3.19 -23.74 20.41
CA GLU A 339 2.06 -24.60 20.06
C GLU A 339 0.74 -23.87 20.25
N VAL A 340 -0.15 -23.96 19.27
CA VAL A 340 -1.54 -23.54 19.43
C VAL A 340 -2.26 -24.54 20.33
N ILE A 341 -2.77 -24.06 21.44
CA ILE A 341 -3.51 -24.91 22.38
C ILE A 341 -5.00 -24.85 22.11
N ASP A 342 -5.51 -23.65 21.87
CA ASP A 342 -6.92 -23.45 21.55
C ASP A 342 -7.10 -22.17 20.72
N VAL A 343 -7.91 -22.26 19.67
CA VAL A 343 -8.48 -21.12 18.93
C VAL A 343 -9.97 -21.37 18.78
N ARG A 344 -10.80 -20.47 19.33
CA ARG A 344 -12.26 -20.63 19.31
C ARG A 344 -12.99 -19.31 19.08
N PRO A 345 -14.24 -19.37 18.60
CA PRO A 345 -15.11 -18.20 18.50
C PRO A 345 -15.34 -17.51 19.86
N GLY A 346 -15.34 -16.18 19.83
CA GLY A 346 -15.43 -15.32 21.00
C GLY A 346 -14.20 -15.41 21.90
N TYR A 347 -14.24 -14.72 23.04
CA TYR A 347 -13.09 -14.62 23.97
C TYR A 347 -13.42 -15.07 25.41
N ARG A 348 -14.70 -15.22 25.78
CA ARG A 348 -15.11 -15.50 27.16
C ARG A 348 -14.62 -16.85 27.68
N TRP A 349 -14.35 -17.79 26.81
CA TRP A 349 -13.83 -19.12 27.12
C TRP A 349 -12.33 -19.11 27.49
N ALA A 350 -11.59 -18.09 27.04
CA ALA A 350 -10.13 -18.07 27.14
C ALA A 350 -9.66 -18.07 28.61
N LEU A 351 -10.25 -17.25 29.48
CA LEU A 351 -9.83 -17.14 30.87
C LEU A 351 -10.09 -18.41 31.70
N PRO A 352 -11.28 -19.04 31.68
CA PRO A 352 -11.49 -20.35 32.35
C PRO A 352 -10.54 -21.43 31.82
N ARG A 353 -10.37 -21.49 30.50
CA ARG A 353 -9.46 -22.48 29.89
C ARG A 353 -8.00 -22.27 30.29
N LEU A 354 -7.54 -21.02 30.32
CA LEU A 354 -6.21 -20.66 30.75
C LEU A 354 -5.97 -21.03 32.21
N SER A 355 -6.95 -20.82 33.09
CA SER A 355 -6.89 -21.25 34.49
C SER A 355 -6.70 -22.75 34.59
N ASP A 356 -7.46 -23.54 33.82
CA ASP A 356 -7.32 -25.01 33.83
C ASP A 356 -5.95 -25.48 33.35
N LEU A 357 -5.40 -24.77 32.31
CA LEU A 357 -4.08 -25.08 31.76
C LEU A 357 -2.97 -24.80 32.77
N ILE A 358 -2.99 -23.65 33.43
CA ILE A 358 -1.99 -23.25 34.41
C ILE A 358 -2.05 -24.13 35.68
N ILE A 359 -3.23 -24.53 36.12
CA ILE A 359 -3.38 -25.46 37.23
C ILE A 359 -2.73 -26.81 36.91
N ARG A 360 -2.79 -27.26 35.65
CA ARG A 360 -2.25 -28.59 35.26
C ARG A 360 -0.77 -28.57 34.90
N HIS A 361 -0.31 -27.51 34.28
CA HIS A 361 1.01 -27.47 33.65
C HIS A 361 1.93 -26.37 34.22
N GLY A 362 1.43 -25.57 35.15
CA GLY A 362 2.16 -24.41 35.65
C GLY A 362 2.21 -23.26 34.64
N GLY A 363 3.17 -22.37 34.83
CA GLY A 363 3.50 -21.31 33.93
C GLY A 363 2.79 -19.96 34.17
N THR A 364 3.15 -18.98 33.38
CA THR A 364 2.70 -17.60 33.48
C THR A 364 1.87 -17.22 32.28
N ALA A 365 0.70 -16.60 32.49
CA ALA A 365 -0.10 -16.03 31.44
C ALA A 365 0.47 -14.67 30.99
N VAL A 366 0.57 -14.44 29.69
CA VAL A 366 1.02 -13.17 29.11
C VAL A 366 -0.05 -12.64 28.17
N TYR A 367 -0.46 -11.39 28.35
CA TYR A 367 -1.49 -10.78 27.51
C TYR A 367 -1.25 -9.29 27.26
N ASP A 368 -1.76 -8.79 26.13
CA ASP A 368 -1.77 -7.35 25.81
C ASP A 368 -2.92 -6.66 26.56
N ALA A 369 -2.57 -5.72 27.42
CA ALA A 369 -3.56 -4.97 28.20
C ALA A 369 -4.23 -3.83 27.44
N VAL A 370 -3.81 -3.60 26.20
CA VAL A 370 -4.26 -2.53 25.32
C VAL A 370 -4.83 -3.16 24.04
N GLY A 371 -5.78 -2.51 23.40
CA GLY A 371 -6.37 -3.02 22.16
C GLY A 371 -7.47 -4.06 22.39
N ALA A 372 -7.60 -5.05 21.50
CA ALA A 372 -8.72 -6.00 21.53
C ALA A 372 -8.72 -6.90 22.78
N SER A 373 -7.55 -7.25 23.29
CA SER A 373 -7.39 -8.11 24.47
C SER A 373 -7.66 -7.39 25.80
N ASP A 374 -7.99 -6.09 25.82
CA ASP A 374 -8.35 -5.34 27.01
C ASP A 374 -9.59 -5.92 27.71
N VAL A 375 -10.43 -6.62 26.97
CA VAL A 375 -11.62 -7.33 27.50
C VAL A 375 -11.25 -8.41 28.53
N LEU A 376 -10.00 -8.87 28.57
CA LEU A 376 -9.50 -9.83 29.52
C LEU A 376 -9.01 -9.17 30.83
N ASN A 377 -8.79 -7.85 30.85
CA ASN A 377 -8.19 -7.12 31.98
C ASN A 377 -8.84 -7.41 33.34
N GLU A 378 -10.17 -7.36 33.41
CA GLU A 378 -10.87 -7.55 34.69
C GLU A 378 -10.77 -8.99 35.23
N GLY A 379 -10.78 -9.96 34.30
CA GLY A 379 -10.59 -11.36 34.68
C GLY A 379 -9.14 -11.66 35.08
N MET A 380 -8.17 -11.15 34.32
CA MET A 380 -6.75 -11.33 34.59
C MET A 380 -6.31 -10.67 35.91
N LYS A 381 -6.87 -9.52 36.28
CA LYS A 381 -6.61 -8.89 37.60
C LYS A 381 -7.09 -9.74 38.79
N LYS A 382 -8.13 -10.56 38.60
CA LYS A 382 -8.71 -11.43 39.59
C LYS A 382 -8.16 -12.86 39.55
N ALA A 383 -7.28 -13.13 38.61
CA ALA A 383 -6.67 -14.46 38.46
C ALA A 383 -5.82 -14.82 39.67
N VAL A 384 -5.90 -16.10 40.06
CA VAL A 384 -5.11 -16.68 41.18
C VAL A 384 -3.81 -17.33 40.73
N PHE A 385 -3.45 -17.14 39.46
CA PHE A 385 -2.24 -17.64 38.81
C PHE A 385 -1.34 -16.49 38.34
N PRO A 386 -0.05 -16.75 38.06
CA PRO A 386 0.87 -15.71 37.60
C PRO A 386 0.44 -15.09 36.26
N VAL A 387 0.43 -13.76 36.22
CA VAL A 387 0.03 -13.00 35.00
C VAL A 387 1.02 -11.88 34.73
N THR A 388 1.57 -11.88 33.53
CA THR A 388 2.36 -10.76 32.97
C THR A 388 1.50 -9.95 32.02
N ARG A 389 1.41 -8.67 32.29
CA ARG A 389 0.66 -7.72 31.50
C ARG A 389 1.63 -6.85 30.72
N ILE A 390 1.60 -6.91 29.40
CA ILE A 390 2.46 -6.05 28.58
C ILE A 390 1.74 -4.78 28.13
N ARG A 391 2.53 -3.73 27.88
CA ARG A 391 2.05 -2.43 27.37
C ARG A 391 2.53 -2.25 25.94
N THR A 392 2.01 -1.21 25.29
CA THR A 392 2.28 -0.92 23.87
C THR A 392 3.77 -0.93 23.50
N ARG A 393 4.65 -0.35 24.33
CA ARG A 393 6.09 -0.34 24.05
C ARG A 393 6.72 -1.72 24.15
N GLU A 394 6.33 -2.51 25.14
CA GLU A 394 6.78 -3.89 25.32
C GLU A 394 6.24 -4.78 24.20
N LEU A 395 4.98 -4.59 23.79
CA LEU A 395 4.39 -5.30 22.66
C LEU A 395 5.15 -5.04 21.36
N SER A 396 5.51 -3.77 21.10
CA SER A 396 6.30 -3.44 19.93
C SER A 396 7.68 -4.09 19.93
N ALA A 397 8.36 -4.08 21.07
CA ALA A 397 9.63 -4.80 21.24
C ALA A 397 9.47 -6.31 21.02
N ALA A 398 8.40 -6.91 21.57
CA ALA A 398 8.11 -8.33 21.38
C ALA A 398 7.81 -8.69 19.92
N CYS A 399 7.07 -7.85 19.19
CA CYS A 399 6.81 -8.04 17.75
C CYS A 399 8.13 -8.02 16.94
N GLY A 400 8.97 -7.01 17.18
CA GLY A 400 10.29 -6.92 16.54
C GLY A 400 11.19 -8.10 16.87
N ASN A 401 11.21 -8.53 18.13
CA ASN A 401 12.01 -9.69 18.59
C ASN A 401 11.56 -10.99 17.91
N LEU A 402 10.25 -11.28 17.90
CA LEU A 402 9.73 -12.48 17.21
C LEU A 402 10.10 -12.44 15.72
N PHE A 403 9.88 -11.32 15.05
CA PHE A 403 10.16 -11.18 13.62
C PHE A 403 11.66 -11.35 13.31
N ASN A 404 12.54 -10.74 14.09
CA ASN A 404 13.98 -10.86 13.91
C ASN A 404 14.48 -12.31 14.10
N ARG A 405 13.99 -13.00 15.14
CA ARG A 405 14.33 -14.42 15.36
C ARG A 405 13.78 -15.34 14.28
N LEU A 406 12.57 -15.03 13.79
CA LEU A 406 11.93 -15.78 12.69
C LEU A 406 12.67 -15.61 11.37
N THR A 407 13.13 -14.39 11.07
CA THR A 407 13.80 -14.04 9.81
C THR A 407 15.33 -14.18 9.84
N SER A 408 15.88 -14.66 10.95
CA SER A 408 17.30 -15.01 11.05
C SER A 408 17.68 -16.06 9.99
N PRO A 409 18.90 -16.04 9.41
CA PRO A 409 19.35 -17.04 8.43
C PRO A 409 19.13 -18.49 8.86
N THR A 410 19.23 -18.76 10.18
CA THR A 410 18.75 -19.98 10.82
C THR A 410 17.69 -19.53 11.82
N PRO A 411 16.40 -19.87 11.62
CA PRO A 411 15.35 -19.42 12.54
C PRO A 411 15.65 -19.79 13.99
N GLU A 412 15.56 -18.80 14.87
CA GLU A 412 15.82 -18.92 16.30
C GLU A 412 14.51 -19.09 17.10
N VAL A 413 13.42 -19.38 16.40
CA VAL A 413 12.11 -19.74 16.93
C VAL A 413 11.51 -20.86 16.11
N ARG A 414 10.63 -21.66 16.70
CA ARG A 414 9.94 -22.75 16.02
C ARG A 414 8.46 -22.76 16.32
N PHE A 415 7.66 -23.19 15.33
CA PHE A 415 6.21 -23.29 15.43
C PHE A 415 5.77 -24.71 15.13
N TRP A 416 5.08 -25.33 16.06
CA TRP A 416 4.45 -26.63 15.82
C TRP A 416 3.39 -26.47 14.73
N PRO A 417 3.33 -27.39 13.74
CA PRO A 417 2.40 -27.26 12.62
C PRO A 417 0.95 -27.15 13.09
N ASP A 418 0.31 -26.03 12.76
CA ASP A 418 -1.09 -25.75 13.04
C ASP A 418 -1.66 -24.77 12.03
N GLN A 419 -2.89 -25.02 11.56
CA GLN A 419 -3.55 -24.18 10.54
C GLN A 419 -3.79 -22.73 11.02
N ALA A 420 -4.01 -22.53 12.34
CA ALA A 420 -4.21 -21.18 12.87
C ALA A 420 -2.91 -20.36 12.83
N PHE A 421 -1.76 -20.99 13.02
CA PHE A 421 -0.47 -20.36 12.82
C PHE A 421 -0.20 -20.05 11.35
N ASP A 422 -0.49 -21.00 10.46
CA ASP A 422 -0.27 -20.83 9.02
C ASP A 422 -1.12 -19.69 8.47
N ASN A 423 -2.41 -19.67 8.80
CA ASN A 423 -3.32 -18.61 8.41
C ASN A 423 -2.88 -17.24 8.98
N ALA A 424 -2.45 -17.19 10.25
CA ALA A 424 -2.01 -15.96 10.88
C ALA A 424 -0.71 -15.41 10.24
N ALA A 425 0.26 -16.28 9.94
CA ALA A 425 1.52 -15.90 9.30
C ALA A 425 1.30 -15.40 7.85
N GLU A 426 0.34 -16.00 7.14
CA GLU A 426 -0.01 -15.61 5.78
C GLU A 426 -0.53 -14.18 5.69
N VAL A 427 -1.39 -13.78 6.63
CA VAL A 427 -2.09 -12.49 6.60
C VAL A 427 -1.48 -11.43 7.52
N ALA A 428 -0.46 -11.77 8.30
CA ALA A 428 0.19 -10.84 9.23
C ALA A 428 0.88 -9.69 8.47
N VAL A 429 0.55 -8.47 8.84
CA VAL A 429 1.16 -7.25 8.31
C VAL A 429 1.59 -6.34 9.47
N PRO A 430 2.67 -5.56 9.33
CA PRO A 430 3.07 -4.59 10.33
C PRO A 430 2.28 -3.30 10.22
N ARG A 431 2.14 -2.61 11.35
CA ARG A 431 1.64 -1.24 11.47
C ARG A 431 2.66 -0.40 12.20
N ASP A 432 3.09 0.69 11.58
CA ASP A 432 4.03 1.63 12.18
C ASP A 432 3.47 2.29 13.45
N LEU A 433 4.31 2.42 14.45
CA LEU A 433 4.02 3.04 15.74
C LEU A 433 5.19 3.97 16.13
N GLY A 434 5.26 5.16 15.53
CA GLY A 434 6.43 6.05 15.62
C GLY A 434 7.65 5.41 14.95
N ASP A 435 8.74 5.26 15.72
CA ASP A 435 9.97 4.62 15.25
C ASP A 435 9.97 3.09 15.41
N SER A 436 8.83 2.50 15.75
CA SER A 436 8.65 1.07 15.99
C SER A 436 7.39 0.56 15.29
N TRP A 437 7.06 -0.72 15.41
CA TRP A 437 5.89 -1.31 14.79
C TRP A 437 5.25 -2.41 15.65
N VAL A 438 4.00 -2.74 15.35
CA VAL A 438 3.25 -3.87 15.93
C VAL A 438 2.50 -4.61 14.82
N TRP A 439 2.04 -5.84 15.07
CA TRP A 439 1.13 -6.53 14.14
C TRP A 439 -0.16 -5.73 13.96
N ASP A 440 -0.60 -5.54 12.69
CA ASP A 440 -1.84 -4.80 12.39
C ASP A 440 -3.04 -5.73 12.36
N ARG A 441 -3.77 -5.76 13.46
CA ARG A 441 -5.01 -6.55 13.61
C ARG A 441 -6.12 -6.12 12.64
N LYS A 442 -6.10 -4.89 12.14
CA LYS A 442 -7.17 -4.34 11.30
C LYS A 442 -6.94 -4.52 9.82
N ARG A 443 -5.67 -4.51 9.38
CA ARG A 443 -5.29 -4.72 7.98
C ARG A 443 -5.03 -6.18 7.64
N ALA A 444 -4.91 -7.04 8.64
CA ALA A 444 -4.84 -8.48 8.40
C ALA A 444 -6.19 -8.97 7.86
N HIS A 445 -6.17 -9.61 6.69
CA HIS A 445 -7.38 -10.18 6.06
C HIS A 445 -7.81 -11.50 6.70
N GLY A 446 -7.61 -11.63 8.00
CA GLY A 446 -7.94 -12.80 8.82
C GLY A 446 -7.48 -12.62 10.24
N SER A 447 -7.75 -13.61 11.10
CA SER A 447 -7.32 -13.57 12.49
C SER A 447 -5.82 -13.83 12.61
N ILE A 448 -5.09 -12.90 13.20
CA ILE A 448 -3.66 -13.06 13.57
C ILE A 448 -3.49 -13.38 15.04
N ALA A 449 -4.57 -13.72 15.76
CA ALA A 449 -4.55 -13.94 17.20
C ALA A 449 -3.56 -15.05 17.63
N ALA A 450 -3.38 -16.10 16.83
CA ALA A 450 -2.40 -17.16 17.12
C ALA A 450 -0.96 -16.62 17.08
N LEU A 451 -0.59 -15.83 16.09
CA LEU A 451 0.74 -15.23 15.97
C LEU A 451 0.99 -14.18 17.05
N GLU A 452 -0.01 -13.38 17.40
CA GLU A 452 0.07 -12.44 18.52
C GLU A 452 0.23 -13.17 19.85
N ALA A 453 -0.52 -14.26 20.07
CA ALA A 453 -0.36 -15.08 21.26
C ALA A 453 1.05 -15.70 21.35
N ALA A 454 1.64 -16.16 20.24
CA ALA A 454 3.04 -16.61 20.21
C ALA A 454 4.01 -15.45 20.52
N THR A 455 3.77 -14.25 20.01
CA THR A 455 4.56 -13.06 20.34
C THR A 455 4.56 -12.78 21.87
N LEU A 456 3.39 -12.91 22.49
CA LEU A 456 3.21 -12.73 23.93
C LEU A 456 3.90 -13.85 24.72
N ALA A 457 3.78 -15.10 24.28
CA ALA A 457 4.46 -16.24 24.91
C ALA A 457 5.98 -16.08 24.84
N LEU A 458 6.54 -15.61 23.70
CA LEU A 458 7.97 -15.33 23.58
C LEU A 458 8.43 -14.29 24.60
N HIS A 459 7.68 -13.19 24.74
CA HIS A 459 7.98 -12.17 25.75
C HIS A 459 8.00 -12.74 27.17
N GLY A 460 7.08 -13.63 27.48
CA GLY A 460 7.06 -14.33 28.78
C GLY A 460 8.30 -15.20 29.00
N LEU A 461 8.75 -15.93 27.99
CA LEU A 461 9.96 -16.75 28.05
C LEU A 461 11.22 -15.91 28.26
N ASP A 462 11.35 -14.80 27.49
CA ASP A 462 12.51 -13.91 27.60
C ASP A 462 12.59 -13.25 28.99
N SER A 463 11.45 -12.81 29.54
CA SER A 463 11.38 -12.21 30.88
C SER A 463 11.74 -13.23 31.99
N TYR A 464 11.35 -14.49 31.80
CA TYR A 464 11.70 -15.55 32.77
C TYR A 464 13.21 -15.85 32.77
N ILE A 465 13.88 -15.80 31.64
CA ILE A 465 15.33 -15.98 31.49
C ILE A 465 16.10 -14.84 32.15
N GLU A 466 15.63 -13.57 31.98
CA GLU A 466 16.28 -12.39 32.57
C GLU A 466 16.20 -12.38 34.12
N ASP A 467 15.14 -12.94 34.72
CA ASP A 467 14.95 -13.01 36.17
C ASP A 467 15.72 -14.15 36.86
N GLN A 468 16.34 -15.06 36.08
CA GLN A 468 17.18 -16.12 36.66
C GLN A 468 18.58 -15.56 36.92
N PRO A 469 19.11 -15.67 38.16
CA PRO A 469 20.48 -15.27 38.45
C PRO A 469 21.47 -16.09 37.59
N PRO A 470 22.52 -15.46 37.03
CA PRO A 470 23.48 -16.18 36.22
C PRO A 470 24.06 -17.35 37.00
N GLU A 471 24.03 -18.54 36.42
CA GLU A 471 24.73 -19.71 36.99
C GLU A 471 26.22 -19.34 37.12
N ILE A 472 26.65 -19.11 38.36
CA ILE A 472 28.05 -18.88 38.66
C ILE A 472 28.73 -20.26 38.57
N PHE A 473 29.34 -20.52 37.43
CA PHE A 473 30.28 -21.64 37.31
C PHE A 473 31.47 -21.35 38.21
N ILE A 474 31.52 -21.96 39.39
CA ILE A 474 32.71 -21.97 40.24
C ILE A 474 33.57 -23.10 39.70
N PRO A 475 34.77 -22.83 39.19
CA PRO A 475 35.65 -23.85 38.62
C PRO A 475 36.20 -24.81 39.69
#